data_b355d0ca905abc7501366b930ad6c6f8
#
_entry.id   b355d0ca905abc7501366b930ad6c6f8
#
_cell.length_a   1.000
_cell.length_b   1.000
_cell.length_c   1.000
_cell.angle_alpha   90.00
_cell.angle_beta   90.00
_cell.angle_gamma   90.00
#
_symmetry.space_group_name_H-M   'P 1'
#
loop_
_entity.id
_entity.type
_entity.pdbx_description
1 polymer ?
#
loop_
_entity_poly.entity_id
_entity_poly.type
_entity_poly.pdbx_seq_one_letter_code
_entity_poly.pdbx_strand_id
1 'polypeptide(L)'
;MPQKHVKPKPSKIDTAKLSATLKNSLVIRLVIASVIFALTLIITMPEFVSVLLLVIVAVIAGYDIILQAIDAVERGDYFSTAFVVILTAVLSFFVGFGIEGTALILLYQIGMLLLNFAQEHTKKAALDLIQDMDSGLVAHMRELVSDGEKTDLNIRTVLGGSAGLILRLAMVLAVLYAIAMPLITSLSFAVSIHRALIILLVATPFSVVVSVPTAGAVGLCQSARSGVVFERADSLEAMADISVAVFDKNGIFAEECPRIIAMHSDVLDYDTFLNFVAHAVYYSEQPVANAISAIFDHDYKLDVIKDFREIPGYGVELSIDGIGVTFATKPYLESIGVTISDSASEVGTAYYMVVAGRPMGKVVISSEVNQDLEALVPELKSVGVSRCVLLSEDAKETEQQLAEMLNFSEMYAQCDTEKKLRIISEIVHKTKGAVLFVYSNGVEQHSSAAVDIRVNNRAKYADAITLPDAVGQLPFIKRIAARMREICIENALFVFIVKCVLIFLSIIGYCNLWFAIFIDFAAAVASVLNTIRVTSESIRSNLRYKMGK
;
A
#
# COMPACT_ATOMS: atom_id res chain seq x y z
N MET A 1 43.14 20.63 -20.07
CA MET A 1 42.04 19.62 -19.96
C MET A 1 40.74 20.33 -20.27
N PRO A 2 39.98 19.97 -21.31
CA PRO A 2 38.77 20.65 -21.71
C PRO A 2 37.59 20.27 -20.80
N GLN A 3 36.85 21.29 -20.34
CA GLN A 3 35.63 21.16 -19.58
C GLN A 3 34.55 20.44 -20.41
N LYS A 4 34.05 19.31 -19.90
CA LYS A 4 32.88 18.62 -20.46
C LYS A 4 31.63 19.47 -20.21
N HIS A 5 31.03 19.98 -21.30
CA HIS A 5 29.69 20.53 -21.30
C HIS A 5 28.69 19.45 -20.84
N VAL A 6 28.15 19.61 -19.63
CA VAL A 6 27.00 18.86 -19.13
C VAL A 6 25.76 19.41 -19.86
N LYS A 7 25.16 18.59 -20.73
CA LYS A 7 23.86 18.89 -21.35
C LYS A 7 22.83 19.07 -20.23
N PRO A 8 21.99 20.12 -20.25
CA PRO A 8 20.91 20.27 -19.29
C PRO A 8 19.96 19.08 -19.40
N LYS A 9 19.62 18.47 -18.24
CA LYS A 9 18.53 17.50 -18.15
C LYS A 9 17.26 18.13 -18.69
N PRO A 10 16.45 17.39 -19.50
CA PRO A 10 15.16 17.89 -19.96
C PRO A 10 14.33 18.26 -18.70
N SER A 11 13.75 19.46 -18.74
CA SER A 11 12.83 19.94 -17.72
C SER A 11 11.75 18.88 -17.48
N LYS A 12 11.50 18.52 -16.22
CA LYS A 12 10.34 17.68 -15.85
C LYS A 12 9.10 18.35 -16.46
N ILE A 13 8.59 17.77 -17.55
CA ILE A 13 7.29 18.15 -18.11
C ILE A 13 6.32 17.97 -16.98
N ASP A 14 5.54 19.02 -16.72
CA ASP A 14 4.56 19.08 -15.63
C ASP A 14 3.48 18.01 -15.92
N THR A 15 3.71 16.80 -15.43
CA THR A 15 2.88 15.62 -15.73
C THR A 15 1.43 15.83 -15.33
N ALA A 16 1.18 16.66 -14.30
CA ALA A 16 -0.16 17.04 -13.88
C ALA A 16 -0.88 17.92 -14.92
N LYS A 17 -0.17 18.87 -15.56
CA LYS A 17 -0.76 19.68 -16.66
C LYS A 17 -0.99 18.85 -17.91
N LEU A 18 -0.06 17.95 -18.23
CA LEU A 18 -0.18 17.05 -19.39
C LEU A 18 -1.37 16.09 -19.23
N SER A 19 -1.55 15.49 -18.04
CA SER A 19 -2.68 14.61 -17.74
C SER A 19 -4.03 15.34 -17.79
N ALA A 20 -4.12 16.55 -17.23
CA ALA A 20 -5.33 17.38 -17.31
C ALA A 20 -5.67 17.78 -18.76
N THR A 21 -4.67 18.09 -19.58
CA THR A 21 -4.86 18.46 -21.00
C THR A 21 -5.33 17.24 -21.81
N LEU A 22 -4.73 16.07 -21.61
CA LEU A 22 -5.14 14.81 -22.25
C LEU A 22 -6.56 14.41 -21.87
N LYS A 23 -6.93 14.57 -20.60
CA LYS A 23 -8.26 14.27 -20.10
C LYS A 23 -9.32 15.18 -20.69
N ASN A 24 -9.07 16.50 -20.74
CA ASN A 24 -9.98 17.43 -21.40
C ASN A 24 -10.14 17.10 -22.88
N SER A 25 -9.08 16.67 -23.57
CA SER A 25 -9.17 16.23 -24.96
C SER A 25 -10.03 14.98 -25.15
N LEU A 26 -9.96 14.01 -24.23
CA LEU A 26 -10.76 12.78 -24.26
C LEU A 26 -12.25 13.09 -24.06
N VAL A 27 -12.59 13.92 -23.06
CA VAL A 27 -13.98 14.32 -22.83
C VAL A 27 -14.56 15.06 -24.04
N ILE A 28 -13.80 16.00 -24.62
CA ILE A 28 -14.23 16.75 -25.81
C ILE A 28 -14.46 15.78 -26.99
N ARG A 29 -13.53 14.85 -27.24
CA ARG A 29 -13.66 13.84 -28.30
C ARG A 29 -14.90 12.98 -28.11
N LEU A 30 -15.17 12.50 -26.87
CA LEU A 30 -16.35 11.70 -26.57
C LEU A 30 -17.66 12.48 -26.74
N VAL A 31 -17.71 13.74 -26.33
CA VAL A 31 -18.89 14.58 -26.54
C VAL A 31 -19.15 14.77 -28.03
N ILE A 32 -18.13 15.13 -28.81
CA ILE A 32 -18.26 15.29 -30.27
C ILE A 32 -18.71 13.98 -30.92
N ALA A 33 -18.07 12.87 -30.58
CA ALA A 33 -18.41 11.54 -31.10
C ALA A 33 -19.84 11.14 -30.76
N SER A 34 -20.28 11.37 -29.51
CA SER A 34 -21.65 11.08 -29.07
C SER A 34 -22.70 11.94 -29.78
N VAL A 35 -22.42 13.22 -30.01
CA VAL A 35 -23.30 14.11 -30.78
C VAL A 35 -23.44 13.64 -32.23
N ILE A 36 -22.33 13.35 -32.90
CA ILE A 36 -22.35 12.85 -34.28
C ILE A 36 -23.07 11.52 -34.34
N PHE A 37 -22.83 10.60 -33.38
CA PHE A 37 -23.53 9.32 -33.29
C PHE A 37 -25.06 9.51 -33.14
N ALA A 38 -25.50 10.38 -32.23
CA ALA A 38 -26.92 10.68 -32.07
C ALA A 38 -27.54 11.27 -33.33
N LEU A 39 -26.83 12.16 -34.03
CA LEU A 39 -27.29 12.70 -35.31
C LEU A 39 -27.47 11.63 -36.39
N THR A 40 -26.55 10.64 -36.44
CA THR A 40 -26.68 9.51 -37.42
C THR A 40 -27.86 8.60 -37.11
N LEU A 41 -28.33 8.55 -35.87
CA LEU A 41 -29.51 7.79 -35.48
C LEU A 41 -30.84 8.52 -35.77
N ILE A 42 -30.82 9.86 -35.72
CA ILE A 42 -32.04 10.69 -35.85
C ILE A 42 -32.30 11.09 -37.31
N ILE A 43 -31.23 11.37 -38.07
CA ILE A 43 -31.36 11.90 -39.43
C ILE A 43 -31.27 10.74 -40.43
N THR A 44 -32.30 10.61 -41.29
CA THR A 44 -32.27 9.64 -42.38
C THR A 44 -31.30 10.09 -43.47
N MET A 45 -30.18 9.38 -43.61
CA MET A 45 -29.11 9.66 -44.57
C MET A 45 -28.94 8.50 -45.53
N PRO A 46 -28.34 8.72 -46.72
CA PRO A 46 -27.92 7.62 -47.57
C PRO A 46 -26.99 6.65 -46.80
N GLU A 47 -27.16 5.36 -47.01
CA GLU A 47 -26.45 4.30 -46.28
C GLU A 47 -24.92 4.50 -46.24
N PHE A 48 -24.33 4.86 -47.39
CA PHE A 48 -22.89 5.15 -47.49
C PHE A 48 -22.43 6.29 -46.56
N VAL A 49 -23.24 7.38 -46.46
CA VAL A 49 -22.93 8.53 -45.58
C VAL A 49 -23.02 8.12 -44.12
N SER A 50 -24.07 7.34 -43.78
CA SER A 50 -24.26 6.83 -42.43
C SER A 50 -23.08 5.96 -41.98
N VAL A 51 -22.66 5.01 -42.80
CA VAL A 51 -21.53 4.13 -42.52
C VAL A 51 -20.22 4.95 -42.37
N LEU A 52 -20.00 5.92 -43.27
CA LEU A 52 -18.81 6.80 -43.18
C LEU A 52 -18.77 7.59 -41.88
N LEU A 53 -19.89 8.17 -41.47
CA LEU A 53 -20.00 8.91 -40.21
C LEU A 53 -19.79 7.98 -39.00
N LEU A 54 -20.34 6.77 -39.00
CA LEU A 54 -20.14 5.78 -37.93
C LEU A 54 -18.66 5.39 -37.80
N VAL A 55 -17.95 5.20 -38.92
CA VAL A 55 -16.49 4.93 -38.91
C VAL A 55 -15.73 6.12 -38.33
N ILE A 56 -16.08 7.35 -38.72
CA ILE A 56 -15.46 8.57 -38.18
C ILE A 56 -15.68 8.64 -36.66
N VAL A 57 -16.90 8.39 -36.19
CA VAL A 57 -17.23 8.36 -34.76
C VAL A 57 -16.42 7.28 -34.03
N ALA A 58 -16.35 6.07 -34.60
CA ALA A 58 -15.61 4.96 -34.03
C ALA A 58 -14.10 5.28 -33.90
N VAL A 59 -13.51 5.96 -34.89
CA VAL A 59 -12.10 6.39 -34.84
C VAL A 59 -11.87 7.51 -33.83
N ILE A 60 -12.74 8.54 -33.80
CA ILE A 60 -12.62 9.66 -32.86
C ILE A 60 -12.77 9.18 -31.41
N ALA A 61 -13.79 8.38 -31.13
CA ALA A 61 -14.02 7.83 -29.80
C ALA A 61 -12.99 6.77 -29.41
N GLY A 62 -12.67 5.86 -30.35
CA GLY A 62 -11.85 4.69 -30.11
C GLY A 62 -10.34 4.89 -30.25
N TYR A 63 -9.86 6.10 -30.51
CA TYR A 63 -8.45 6.36 -30.78
C TYR A 63 -7.50 5.73 -29.76
N ASP A 64 -7.78 5.93 -28.46
CA ASP A 64 -6.93 5.40 -27.40
C ASP A 64 -7.02 3.86 -27.30
N ILE A 65 -8.21 3.30 -27.57
CA ILE A 65 -8.43 1.84 -27.57
C ILE A 65 -7.71 1.19 -28.77
N ILE A 66 -7.72 1.87 -29.91
CA ILE A 66 -7.02 1.41 -31.13
C ILE A 66 -5.51 1.35 -30.86
N LEU A 67 -4.93 2.38 -30.24
CA LEU A 67 -3.51 2.38 -29.86
C LEU A 67 -3.18 1.25 -28.87
N GLN A 68 -4.02 1.05 -27.85
CA GLN A 68 -3.87 -0.05 -26.90
C GLN A 68 -3.98 -1.42 -27.58
N ALA A 69 -4.87 -1.56 -28.55
CA ALA A 69 -5.04 -2.80 -29.30
C ALA A 69 -3.80 -3.09 -30.18
N ILE A 70 -3.24 -2.07 -30.82
CA ILE A 70 -1.98 -2.20 -31.63
C ILE A 70 -0.84 -2.62 -30.72
N ASP A 71 -0.64 -1.93 -29.61
CA ASP A 71 0.40 -2.23 -28.63
C ASP A 71 0.25 -3.65 -28.03
N ALA A 72 -0.98 -4.11 -27.81
CA ALA A 72 -1.25 -5.47 -27.38
C ALA A 72 -0.86 -6.51 -28.45
N VAL A 73 -1.14 -6.23 -29.71
CA VAL A 73 -0.77 -7.09 -30.85
C VAL A 73 0.77 -7.15 -31.00
N GLU A 74 1.47 -6.02 -30.87
CA GLU A 74 2.94 -5.96 -30.90
C GLU A 74 3.58 -6.79 -29.80
N ARG A 75 2.94 -6.85 -28.61
CA ARG A 75 3.36 -7.70 -27.49
C ARG A 75 2.93 -9.16 -27.62
N GLY A 76 2.17 -9.53 -28.65
CA GLY A 76 1.63 -10.88 -28.85
C GLY A 76 0.43 -11.22 -27.99
N ASP A 77 -0.21 -10.22 -27.35
CA ASP A 77 -1.43 -10.41 -26.54
C ASP A 77 -2.70 -10.19 -27.37
N TYR A 78 -3.03 -11.18 -28.20
CA TYR A 78 -4.23 -11.19 -29.05
C TYR A 78 -5.54 -11.36 -28.25
N PHE A 79 -5.48 -11.52 -26.93
CA PHE A 79 -6.63 -11.69 -26.06
C PHE A 79 -6.81 -10.49 -25.12
N SER A 80 -6.16 -9.35 -25.40
CA SER A 80 -6.42 -8.13 -24.65
C SER A 80 -7.84 -7.63 -24.87
N THR A 81 -8.42 -7.02 -23.84
CA THR A 81 -9.78 -6.46 -23.92
C THR A 81 -9.89 -5.42 -25.03
N ALA A 82 -8.89 -4.55 -25.17
CA ALA A 82 -8.86 -3.54 -26.22
C ALA A 82 -8.86 -4.16 -27.63
N PHE A 83 -8.04 -5.19 -27.87
CA PHE A 83 -8.02 -5.89 -29.14
C PHE A 83 -9.37 -6.54 -29.47
N VAL A 84 -9.97 -7.25 -28.52
CA VAL A 84 -11.26 -7.93 -28.74
C VAL A 84 -12.40 -6.93 -28.97
N VAL A 85 -12.43 -5.79 -28.27
CA VAL A 85 -13.42 -4.72 -28.49
C VAL A 85 -13.29 -4.15 -29.91
N ILE A 86 -12.08 -3.83 -30.36
CA ILE A 86 -11.85 -3.32 -31.71
C ILE A 86 -12.19 -4.38 -32.75
N LEU A 87 -11.75 -5.63 -32.54
CA LEU A 87 -12.07 -6.74 -33.45
C LEU A 87 -13.61 -6.92 -33.59
N THR A 88 -14.34 -6.92 -32.47
CA THR A 88 -15.79 -7.04 -32.47
C THR A 88 -16.45 -5.88 -33.21
N ALA A 89 -16.00 -4.65 -32.96
CA ALA A 89 -16.50 -3.47 -33.65
C ALA A 89 -16.27 -3.54 -35.16
N VAL A 90 -15.06 -3.86 -35.59
CA VAL A 90 -14.71 -3.99 -37.01
C VAL A 90 -15.55 -5.07 -37.69
N LEU A 91 -15.65 -6.26 -37.08
CA LEU A 91 -16.48 -7.34 -37.62
C LEU A 91 -17.96 -6.96 -37.69
N SER A 92 -18.48 -6.16 -36.74
CA SER A 92 -19.84 -5.65 -36.77
C SER A 92 -20.12 -4.78 -38.02
N PHE A 93 -19.14 -3.95 -38.45
CA PHE A 93 -19.27 -3.19 -39.70
C PHE A 93 -19.40 -4.10 -40.94
N PHE A 94 -18.61 -5.18 -41.00
CA PHE A 94 -18.61 -6.10 -42.14
C PHE A 94 -19.94 -6.89 -42.24
N VAL A 95 -20.65 -7.09 -41.13
CA VAL A 95 -21.91 -7.85 -41.08
C VAL A 95 -23.15 -6.93 -41.18
N GLY A 96 -22.94 -5.61 -41.30
CA GLY A 96 -24.01 -4.63 -41.40
C GLY A 96 -24.55 -4.09 -40.07
N PHE A 97 -23.88 -4.35 -38.96
CA PHE A 97 -24.19 -3.87 -37.61
C PHE A 97 -23.26 -2.75 -37.16
N GLY A 98 -22.97 -1.78 -38.04
CA GLY A 98 -22.02 -0.69 -37.78
C GLY A 98 -22.46 0.24 -36.66
N ILE A 99 -23.79 0.41 -36.46
CA ILE A 99 -24.33 1.22 -35.35
C ILE A 99 -23.96 0.60 -34.01
N GLU A 100 -24.15 -0.69 -33.86
CA GLU A 100 -23.83 -1.44 -32.64
C GLU A 100 -22.33 -1.49 -32.38
N GLY A 101 -21.52 -1.69 -33.42
CA GLY A 101 -20.04 -1.65 -33.29
C GLY A 101 -19.52 -0.29 -32.82
N THR A 102 -20.11 0.80 -33.32
CA THR A 102 -19.78 2.17 -32.90
C THR A 102 -20.25 2.43 -31.46
N ALA A 103 -21.47 1.98 -31.12
CA ALA A 103 -21.98 2.11 -29.75
C ALA A 103 -21.14 1.35 -28.73
N LEU A 104 -20.61 0.19 -29.09
CA LEU A 104 -19.67 -0.58 -28.26
C LEU A 104 -18.44 0.24 -27.91
N ILE A 105 -17.78 0.85 -28.89
CA ILE A 105 -16.59 1.67 -28.69
C ILE A 105 -16.90 2.87 -27.79
N LEU A 106 -18.01 3.57 -28.04
CA LEU A 106 -18.44 4.72 -27.24
C LEU A 106 -18.67 4.34 -25.77
N LEU A 107 -19.43 3.27 -25.52
CA LEU A 107 -19.74 2.84 -24.15
C LEU A 107 -18.50 2.33 -23.41
N TYR A 108 -17.61 1.62 -24.10
CA TYR A 108 -16.33 1.20 -23.52
C TYR A 108 -15.51 2.42 -23.08
N GLN A 109 -15.43 3.44 -23.94
CA GLN A 109 -14.65 4.64 -23.65
C GLN A 109 -15.27 5.49 -22.54
N ILE A 110 -16.62 5.57 -22.49
CA ILE A 110 -17.34 6.21 -21.38
C ILE A 110 -17.03 5.49 -20.05
N GLY A 111 -17.04 4.17 -20.06
CA GLY A 111 -16.68 3.38 -18.87
C GLY A 111 -15.25 3.63 -18.41
N MET A 112 -14.28 3.71 -19.33
CA MET A 112 -12.89 4.06 -19.01
C MET A 112 -12.77 5.50 -18.47
N LEU A 113 -13.55 6.43 -18.99
CA LEU A 113 -13.62 7.79 -18.46
C LEU A 113 -14.15 7.82 -17.02
N LEU A 114 -15.22 7.06 -16.74
CA LEU A 114 -15.79 6.95 -15.39
C LEU A 114 -14.79 6.33 -14.41
N LEU A 115 -14.03 5.31 -14.83
CA LEU A 115 -12.96 4.72 -14.03
C LEU A 115 -11.90 5.76 -13.67
N ASN A 116 -11.38 6.47 -14.66
CA ASN A 116 -10.38 7.52 -14.46
C ASN A 116 -10.89 8.62 -13.52
N PHE A 117 -12.16 9.00 -13.66
CA PHE A 117 -12.80 9.99 -12.79
C PHE A 117 -12.90 9.49 -11.34
N ALA A 118 -13.32 8.25 -11.14
CA ALA A 118 -13.42 7.63 -9.81
C ALA A 118 -12.04 7.55 -9.13
N GLN A 119 -11.01 7.12 -9.84
CA GLN A 119 -9.65 7.05 -9.33
C GLN A 119 -9.10 8.42 -8.94
N GLU A 120 -9.27 9.44 -9.80
CA GLU A 120 -8.80 10.80 -9.48
C GLU A 120 -9.54 11.43 -8.29
N HIS A 121 -10.86 11.23 -8.21
CA HIS A 121 -11.64 11.76 -7.09
C HIS A 121 -11.19 11.13 -5.76
N THR A 122 -10.93 9.83 -5.76
CA THR A 122 -10.43 9.10 -4.60
C THR A 122 -9.03 9.58 -4.20
N LYS A 123 -8.15 9.77 -5.19
CA LYS A 123 -6.80 10.31 -5.02
C LYS A 123 -6.83 11.73 -4.43
N LYS A 124 -7.70 12.59 -4.96
CA LYS A 124 -7.87 13.97 -4.48
C LYS A 124 -8.36 14.01 -3.04
N ALA A 125 -9.34 13.18 -2.69
CA ALA A 125 -9.85 13.06 -1.34
C ALA A 125 -8.78 12.55 -0.34
N ALA A 126 -7.88 11.66 -0.76
CA ALA A 126 -6.74 11.23 0.05
C ALA A 126 -5.72 12.36 0.24
N LEU A 127 -5.42 13.13 -0.80
CA LEU A 127 -4.50 14.26 -0.74
C LEU A 127 -5.01 15.40 0.13
N ASP A 128 -6.30 15.73 0.05
CA ASP A 128 -6.92 16.81 0.85
C ASP A 128 -6.85 16.49 2.36
N LEU A 129 -6.98 15.21 2.73
CA LEU A 129 -6.86 14.77 4.13
C LEU A 129 -5.43 14.84 4.68
N ILE A 130 -4.45 14.62 3.81
CA ILE A 130 -3.03 14.74 4.17
C ILE A 130 -2.64 16.22 4.27
N GLN A 131 -3.41 17.16 3.72
CA GLN A 131 -3.08 18.58 3.64
C GLN A 131 -3.15 19.29 5.00
N ASP A 132 -3.98 18.80 5.92
CA ASP A 132 -4.14 19.35 7.27
C ASP A 132 -3.07 18.89 8.27
N MET A 133 -2.10 18.07 7.84
CA MET A 133 -1.04 17.53 8.70
C MET A 133 0.30 18.21 8.40
N ASP A 134 0.90 18.82 9.40
CA ASP A 134 2.07 19.73 9.26
C ASP A 134 3.41 19.03 9.56
N SER A 135 3.86 18.10 8.70
CA SER A 135 5.20 17.50 8.85
C SER A 135 5.84 17.13 7.50
N GLY A 136 7.17 17.00 7.46
CA GLY A 136 7.91 16.55 6.26
C GLY A 136 7.52 15.15 5.78
N LEU A 137 6.98 14.32 6.68
CA LEU A 137 6.41 13.01 6.39
C LEU A 137 5.19 13.12 5.48
N VAL A 138 4.33 14.13 5.73
CA VAL A 138 3.15 14.42 4.92
C VAL A 138 3.50 14.77 3.48
N ALA A 139 4.61 15.47 3.25
CA ALA A 139 5.07 15.76 1.89
C ALA A 139 5.42 14.46 1.13
N HIS A 140 6.04 13.49 1.80
CA HIS A 140 6.36 12.20 1.21
C HIS A 140 5.12 11.31 1.03
N MET A 141 4.20 11.29 2.00
CA MET A 141 2.90 10.64 1.85
C MET A 141 2.12 11.20 0.64
N ARG A 142 2.20 12.51 0.44
CA ARG A 142 1.60 13.18 -0.73
C ARG A 142 2.26 12.77 -2.05
N GLU A 143 3.57 12.61 -2.06
CA GLU A 143 4.33 12.10 -3.21
C GLU A 143 3.92 10.66 -3.55
N LEU A 144 3.81 9.77 -2.56
CA LEU A 144 3.34 8.39 -2.75
C LEU A 144 1.92 8.31 -3.32
N VAL A 145 0.99 9.12 -2.81
CA VAL A 145 -0.38 9.20 -3.34
C VAL A 145 -0.39 9.84 -4.73
N SER A 146 0.57 10.72 -5.09
CA SER A 146 0.61 11.40 -6.39
C SER A 146 1.07 10.51 -7.54
N ASP A 147 1.88 9.49 -7.29
CA ASP A 147 2.44 8.57 -8.29
C ASP A 147 1.44 7.50 -8.80
N GLY A 148 0.34 7.91 -9.29
CA GLY A 148 -0.90 7.24 -9.67
C GLY A 148 -0.92 5.94 -10.48
N GLU A 149 0.20 5.25 -10.71
CA GLU A 149 0.27 3.98 -11.47
C GLU A 149 0.04 2.71 -10.61
N LYS A 150 -0.21 2.83 -9.30
CA LYS A 150 -0.04 1.75 -8.33
C LYS A 150 -1.36 1.21 -7.74
N THR A 151 -2.48 1.32 -8.47
CA THR A 151 -3.80 0.84 -8.01
C THR A 151 -4.09 -0.63 -8.36
N ASP A 152 -3.15 -1.34 -8.97
CA ASP A 152 -3.34 -2.73 -9.34
C ASP A 152 -3.30 -3.64 -8.11
N LEU A 153 -4.27 -4.56 -8.03
CA LEU A 153 -4.40 -5.56 -6.97
C LEU A 153 -3.87 -6.91 -7.44
N ASN A 154 -3.31 -7.71 -6.54
CA ASN A 154 -2.91 -9.09 -6.84
C ASN A 154 -4.09 -9.95 -7.26
N ILE A 155 -5.28 -9.71 -6.69
CA ILE A 155 -6.52 -10.36 -7.11
C ILE A 155 -6.83 -10.08 -8.59
N ARG A 156 -6.38 -8.95 -9.14
CA ARG A 156 -6.49 -8.65 -10.57
C ARG A 156 -5.71 -9.65 -11.41
N THR A 157 -4.53 -10.09 -10.98
CA THR A 157 -3.74 -11.10 -11.70
C THR A 157 -4.44 -12.45 -11.68
N VAL A 158 -5.06 -12.83 -10.56
CA VAL A 158 -5.82 -14.08 -10.42
C VAL A 158 -7.13 -14.01 -11.23
N LEU A 159 -7.91 -12.93 -11.07
CA LEU A 159 -9.13 -12.71 -11.84
C LEU A 159 -8.82 -12.45 -13.32
N GLY A 160 -7.74 -11.75 -13.65
CA GLY A 160 -7.29 -11.50 -15.01
C GLY A 160 -6.83 -12.78 -15.71
N GLY A 161 -6.14 -13.68 -15.02
CA GLY A 161 -5.79 -15.00 -15.54
C GLY A 161 -7.02 -15.84 -15.87
N SER A 162 -7.99 -15.89 -14.97
CA SER A 162 -9.27 -16.58 -15.20
C SER A 162 -10.13 -15.88 -16.27
N ALA A 163 -10.20 -14.55 -16.27
CA ALA A 163 -10.90 -13.76 -17.28
C ALA A 163 -10.26 -13.93 -18.66
N GLY A 164 -8.93 -13.98 -18.76
CA GLY A 164 -8.23 -14.30 -20.01
C GLY A 164 -8.54 -15.71 -20.53
N LEU A 165 -8.66 -16.70 -19.64
CA LEU A 165 -9.09 -18.04 -20.03
C LEU A 165 -10.53 -18.05 -20.54
N ILE A 166 -11.45 -17.38 -19.82
CA ILE A 166 -12.86 -17.26 -20.20
C ILE A 166 -12.97 -16.59 -21.59
N LEU A 167 -12.23 -15.52 -21.83
CA LEU A 167 -12.23 -14.82 -23.10
C LEU A 167 -11.72 -15.72 -24.25
N ARG A 168 -10.65 -16.51 -24.03
CA ARG A 168 -10.17 -17.49 -25.00
C ARG A 168 -11.21 -18.57 -25.33
N LEU A 169 -11.84 -19.12 -24.29
CA LEU A 169 -12.90 -20.12 -24.47
C LEU A 169 -14.11 -19.54 -25.20
N ALA A 170 -14.52 -18.31 -24.87
CA ALA A 170 -15.60 -17.62 -25.55
C ALA A 170 -15.29 -17.29 -27.01
N MET A 171 -14.04 -16.94 -27.32
CA MET A 171 -13.61 -16.73 -28.72
C MET A 171 -13.72 -18.03 -29.54
N VAL A 172 -13.26 -19.16 -28.96
CA VAL A 172 -13.43 -20.49 -29.60
C VAL A 172 -14.92 -20.81 -29.76
N LEU A 173 -15.74 -20.59 -28.73
CA LEU A 173 -17.18 -20.81 -28.78
C LEU A 173 -17.86 -19.93 -29.85
N ALA A 174 -17.48 -18.65 -29.93
CA ALA A 174 -18.02 -17.73 -30.93
C ALA A 174 -17.70 -18.19 -32.36
N VAL A 175 -16.46 -18.60 -32.63
CA VAL A 175 -16.08 -19.13 -33.96
C VAL A 175 -16.81 -20.43 -34.27
N LEU A 176 -16.84 -21.37 -33.33
CA LEU A 176 -17.57 -22.62 -33.51
C LEU A 176 -19.08 -22.37 -33.76
N TYR A 177 -19.67 -21.44 -33.01
CA TYR A 177 -21.09 -21.07 -33.19
C TYR A 177 -21.32 -20.47 -34.57
N ALA A 178 -20.46 -19.53 -35.03
CA ALA A 178 -20.61 -18.89 -36.34
C ALA A 178 -20.56 -19.90 -37.51
N ILE A 179 -19.74 -20.97 -37.37
CA ILE A 179 -19.58 -21.98 -38.45
C ILE A 179 -20.59 -23.12 -38.29
N ALA A 180 -20.77 -23.67 -37.09
CA ALA A 180 -21.58 -24.86 -36.90
C ALA A 180 -23.09 -24.62 -37.00
N MET A 181 -23.59 -23.49 -36.50
CA MET A 181 -25.02 -23.25 -36.45
C MET A 181 -25.67 -23.13 -37.83
N PRO A 182 -25.10 -22.45 -38.85
CA PRO A 182 -25.64 -22.46 -40.20
C PRO A 182 -25.66 -23.85 -40.86
N LEU A 183 -24.73 -24.73 -40.47
CA LEU A 183 -24.63 -26.09 -41.01
C LEU A 183 -25.59 -27.07 -40.36
N ILE A 184 -25.93 -26.87 -39.07
CA ILE A 184 -26.78 -27.80 -38.29
C ILE A 184 -28.25 -27.34 -38.28
N THR A 185 -28.48 -26.01 -38.39
CA THR A 185 -29.79 -25.40 -38.32
C THR A 185 -30.11 -24.63 -39.61
N SER A 186 -31.34 -24.15 -39.77
CA SER A 186 -31.76 -23.30 -40.91
C SER A 186 -31.35 -21.82 -40.74
N LEU A 187 -30.48 -21.48 -39.80
CA LEU A 187 -30.01 -20.11 -39.57
C LEU A 187 -29.09 -19.65 -40.70
N SER A 188 -29.25 -18.39 -41.13
CA SER A 188 -28.31 -17.79 -42.08
C SER A 188 -26.94 -17.53 -41.44
N PHE A 189 -25.89 -17.52 -42.26
CA PHE A 189 -24.52 -17.16 -41.79
C PHE A 189 -24.49 -15.79 -41.14
N ALA A 190 -25.20 -14.79 -41.67
CA ALA A 190 -25.26 -13.44 -41.11
C ALA A 190 -25.81 -13.43 -39.68
N VAL A 191 -26.90 -14.16 -39.42
CA VAL A 191 -27.52 -14.28 -38.09
C VAL A 191 -26.56 -15.01 -37.13
N SER A 192 -25.89 -16.06 -37.57
CA SER A 192 -24.99 -16.84 -36.76
C SER A 192 -23.73 -16.03 -36.40
N ILE A 193 -23.16 -15.27 -37.32
CA ILE A 193 -22.05 -14.35 -37.05
C ILE A 193 -22.49 -13.25 -36.09
N HIS A 194 -23.69 -12.66 -36.28
CA HIS A 194 -24.21 -11.65 -35.37
C HIS A 194 -24.28 -12.16 -33.91
N ARG A 195 -24.85 -13.37 -33.70
CA ARG A 195 -24.90 -13.99 -32.36
C ARG A 195 -23.51 -14.33 -31.81
N ALA A 196 -22.57 -14.76 -32.67
CA ALA A 196 -21.18 -14.99 -32.29
C ALA A 196 -20.49 -13.69 -31.83
N LEU A 197 -20.76 -12.56 -32.48
CA LEU A 197 -20.27 -11.25 -32.06
C LEU A 197 -20.83 -10.83 -30.69
N ILE A 198 -22.08 -11.14 -30.40
CA ILE A 198 -22.68 -10.90 -29.07
C ILE A 198 -21.96 -11.75 -28.01
N ILE A 199 -21.70 -13.04 -28.29
CA ILE A 199 -20.97 -13.93 -27.39
C ILE A 199 -19.58 -13.35 -27.10
N LEU A 200 -18.85 -12.92 -28.13
CA LEU A 200 -17.53 -12.36 -28.03
C LEU A 200 -17.53 -11.05 -27.21
N LEU A 201 -18.47 -10.15 -27.48
CA LEU A 201 -18.65 -8.91 -26.76
C LEU A 201 -18.87 -9.15 -25.26
N VAL A 202 -19.87 -10.00 -24.95
CA VAL A 202 -20.26 -10.30 -23.56
C VAL A 202 -19.11 -10.95 -22.79
N ALA A 203 -18.25 -11.72 -23.46
CA ALA A 203 -17.11 -12.37 -22.83
C ALA A 203 -15.98 -11.40 -22.40
N THR A 204 -15.95 -10.17 -22.90
CA THR A 204 -14.91 -9.19 -22.52
C THR A 204 -14.99 -8.88 -21.02
N PRO A 205 -13.86 -8.88 -20.26
CA PRO A 205 -13.88 -8.70 -18.81
C PRO A 205 -14.00 -7.22 -18.38
N PHE A 206 -14.67 -6.38 -19.16
CA PHE A 206 -14.74 -4.94 -18.97
C PHE A 206 -15.16 -4.53 -17.55
N SER A 207 -16.23 -5.11 -17.02
CA SER A 207 -16.75 -4.77 -15.69
C SER A 207 -15.73 -5.08 -14.56
N VAL A 208 -14.95 -6.16 -14.68
CA VAL A 208 -13.90 -6.52 -13.72
C VAL A 208 -12.70 -5.57 -13.84
N VAL A 209 -12.29 -5.24 -15.08
CA VAL A 209 -11.20 -4.31 -15.36
C VAL A 209 -11.45 -2.93 -14.74
N VAL A 210 -12.73 -2.50 -14.66
CA VAL A 210 -13.09 -1.21 -14.06
C VAL A 210 -13.28 -1.30 -12.54
N SER A 211 -13.96 -2.32 -12.03
CA SER A 211 -14.35 -2.39 -10.62
C SER A 211 -13.20 -2.72 -9.67
N VAL A 212 -12.25 -3.56 -10.08
CA VAL A 212 -11.13 -3.97 -9.22
C VAL A 212 -10.17 -2.83 -8.89
N PRO A 213 -9.64 -2.04 -9.86
CA PRO A 213 -8.81 -0.88 -9.54
C PRO A 213 -9.56 0.20 -8.75
N THR A 214 -10.88 0.35 -8.99
CA THR A 214 -11.71 1.29 -8.21
C THR A 214 -11.77 0.87 -6.74
N ALA A 215 -11.96 -0.43 -6.45
CA ALA A 215 -11.93 -0.94 -5.08
C ALA A 215 -10.56 -0.70 -4.42
N GLY A 216 -9.46 -0.93 -5.15
CA GLY A 216 -8.10 -0.64 -4.70
C GLY A 216 -7.91 0.83 -4.33
N ALA A 217 -8.34 1.74 -5.21
CA ALA A 217 -8.26 3.18 -4.96
C ALA A 217 -9.06 3.59 -3.71
N VAL A 218 -10.28 3.07 -3.54
CA VAL A 218 -11.10 3.32 -2.35
C VAL A 218 -10.43 2.77 -1.09
N GLY A 219 -9.85 1.57 -1.14
CA GLY A 219 -9.10 0.98 -0.03
C GLY A 219 -7.90 1.82 0.39
N LEU A 220 -7.08 2.25 -0.56
CA LEU A 220 -5.93 3.15 -0.31
C LEU A 220 -6.36 4.46 0.34
N CYS A 221 -7.45 5.06 -0.14
CA CYS A 221 -7.99 6.28 0.45
C CYS A 221 -8.43 6.07 1.91
N GLN A 222 -9.12 4.96 2.21
CA GLN A 222 -9.57 4.67 3.57
C GLN A 222 -8.39 4.37 4.51
N SER A 223 -7.36 3.69 4.02
CA SER A 223 -6.12 3.47 4.76
C SER A 223 -5.41 4.79 5.09
N ALA A 224 -5.24 5.65 4.10
CA ALA A 224 -4.63 6.97 4.28
C ALA A 224 -5.40 7.84 5.30
N ARG A 225 -6.74 7.79 5.28
CA ARG A 225 -7.61 8.44 6.29
C ARG A 225 -7.36 7.98 7.72
N SER A 226 -6.87 6.77 7.88
CA SER A 226 -6.53 6.19 9.19
C SER A 226 -5.07 6.43 9.57
N GLY A 227 -4.33 7.24 8.82
CA GLY A 227 -2.93 7.58 9.08
C GLY A 227 -1.91 6.53 8.59
N VAL A 228 -2.36 5.53 7.81
CA VAL A 228 -1.46 4.52 7.20
C VAL A 228 -1.53 4.64 5.68
N VAL A 229 -0.45 5.07 5.06
CA VAL A 229 -0.38 5.33 3.62
C VAL A 229 0.41 4.24 2.93
N PHE A 230 -0.25 3.46 2.12
CA PHE A 230 0.37 2.44 1.28
C PHE A 230 0.83 3.04 -0.05
N GLU A 231 1.98 2.58 -0.52
CA GLU A 231 2.48 2.94 -1.84
C GLU A 231 1.65 2.29 -2.96
N ARG A 232 1.16 1.05 -2.72
CA ARG A 232 0.50 0.21 -3.71
C ARG A 232 -0.74 -0.47 -3.12
N ALA A 233 -1.73 -0.69 -3.96
CA ALA A 233 -2.97 -1.36 -3.55
C ALA A 233 -2.77 -2.87 -3.30
N ASP A 234 -1.82 -3.53 -3.97
CA ASP A 234 -1.49 -4.94 -3.74
C ASP A 234 -0.82 -5.17 -2.38
N SER A 235 0.00 -4.23 -1.90
CA SER A 235 0.55 -4.28 -0.55
C SER A 235 -0.55 -4.11 0.51
N LEU A 236 -1.53 -3.21 0.28
CA LEU A 236 -2.72 -3.12 1.12
C LEU A 236 -3.54 -4.42 1.08
N GLU A 237 -3.73 -5.01 -0.11
CA GLU A 237 -4.45 -6.29 -0.26
C GLU A 237 -3.78 -7.41 0.54
N ALA A 238 -2.44 -7.47 0.55
CA ALA A 238 -1.68 -8.46 1.30
C ALA A 238 -1.96 -8.40 2.82
N MET A 239 -2.36 -7.24 3.35
CA MET A 239 -2.81 -7.11 4.74
C MET A 239 -3.99 -8.05 5.08
N ALA A 240 -4.83 -8.42 4.11
CA ALA A 240 -5.94 -9.36 4.35
C ALA A 240 -5.44 -10.75 4.78
N ASP A 241 -4.30 -11.19 4.27
CA ASP A 241 -3.73 -12.52 4.49
C ASP A 241 -2.73 -12.58 5.66
N ILE A 242 -2.47 -11.45 6.32
CA ILE A 242 -1.54 -11.39 7.45
C ILE A 242 -2.00 -12.35 8.55
N SER A 243 -1.13 -13.31 8.86
CA SER A 243 -1.32 -14.29 9.92
C SER A 243 -0.32 -14.12 11.07
N VAL A 244 0.82 -13.48 10.81
CA VAL A 244 1.86 -13.13 11.80
C VAL A 244 2.21 -11.67 11.66
N ALA A 245 2.27 -10.94 12.78
CA ALA A 245 2.73 -9.57 12.83
C ALA A 245 4.00 -9.49 13.69
N VAL A 246 5.06 -8.93 13.14
CA VAL A 246 6.36 -8.72 13.78
C VAL A 246 6.53 -7.21 13.98
N PHE A 247 6.84 -6.82 15.21
CA PHE A 247 7.01 -5.42 15.58
C PHE A 247 8.42 -5.20 16.13
N ASP A 248 9.07 -4.12 15.69
CA ASP A 248 10.19 -3.57 16.42
C ASP A 248 9.67 -2.81 17.65
N LYS A 249 10.39 -2.85 18.76
CA LYS A 249 10.01 -2.13 19.97
C LYS A 249 10.21 -0.63 19.81
N ASN A 250 11.42 -0.24 19.35
CA ASN A 250 11.87 1.14 19.38
C ASN A 250 11.10 2.00 18.36
N GLY A 251 10.62 3.16 18.81
CA GLY A 251 9.82 4.08 18.00
C GLY A 251 8.38 3.64 17.73
N ILE A 252 7.94 2.51 18.34
CA ILE A 252 6.56 2.03 18.26
C ILE A 252 5.96 1.94 19.67
N PHE A 253 6.40 0.97 20.44
CA PHE A 253 5.91 0.73 21.81
C PHE A 253 6.67 1.52 22.87
N ALA A 254 7.86 1.99 22.55
CA ALA A 254 8.67 2.82 23.40
C ALA A 254 9.24 4.00 22.59
N GLU A 255 9.37 5.17 23.23
CA GLU A 255 9.98 6.33 22.59
C GLU A 255 11.40 5.98 22.11
N GLU A 256 11.80 6.51 20.94
CA GLU A 256 13.17 6.33 20.41
C GLU A 256 14.23 6.98 21.30
N CYS A 257 13.89 8.09 21.94
CA CYS A 257 14.74 8.79 22.88
C CYS A 257 14.23 8.53 24.30
N PRO A 258 14.89 7.66 25.06
CA PRO A 258 14.55 7.45 26.45
C PRO A 258 14.75 8.74 27.24
N ARG A 259 13.93 8.90 28.30
CA ARG A 259 14.08 10.02 29.25
C ARG A 259 14.84 9.56 30.48
N ILE A 260 15.57 10.50 31.10
CA ILE A 260 16.15 10.26 32.39
C ILE A 260 15.04 10.31 33.43
N ILE A 261 14.82 9.19 34.12
CA ILE A 261 13.83 9.07 35.20
C ILE A 261 14.45 9.25 36.59
N ALA A 262 15.73 8.94 36.72
CA ALA A 262 16.47 9.17 37.95
C ALA A 262 17.95 9.43 37.65
N MET A 263 18.53 10.36 38.36
CA MET A 263 19.98 10.63 38.39
C MET A 263 20.37 10.83 39.85
N HIS A 264 21.29 10.00 40.33
CA HIS A 264 21.68 10.01 41.73
C HIS A 264 23.19 9.76 41.89
N SER A 265 23.84 10.57 42.76
CA SER A 265 25.19 10.35 43.19
C SER A 265 25.26 10.59 44.69
N ASP A 266 25.92 9.68 45.41
CA ASP A 266 26.20 9.82 46.85
C ASP A 266 27.46 10.67 47.15
N VAL A 267 28.21 10.98 46.10
CA VAL A 267 29.55 11.60 46.22
C VAL A 267 29.60 12.99 45.62
N LEU A 268 28.86 13.24 44.54
CA LEU A 268 28.85 14.50 43.78
C LEU A 268 27.49 15.17 43.85
N ASP A 269 27.48 16.50 43.79
CA ASP A 269 26.26 17.24 43.57
C ASP A 269 25.72 16.97 42.14
N TYR A 270 24.44 17.29 41.92
CA TYR A 270 23.73 17.00 40.68
C TYR A 270 24.42 17.60 39.44
N ASP A 271 24.79 18.89 39.51
CA ASP A 271 25.34 19.60 38.35
C ASP A 271 26.75 19.08 38.01
N THR A 272 27.56 18.78 39.01
CA THR A 272 28.88 18.18 38.80
C THR A 272 28.77 16.76 38.25
N PHE A 273 27.83 15.96 38.75
CA PHE A 273 27.60 14.61 38.26
C PHE A 273 27.08 14.62 36.82
N LEU A 274 26.07 15.48 36.50
CA LEU A 274 25.57 15.66 35.15
C LEU A 274 26.67 16.09 34.17
N ASN A 275 27.56 17.00 34.60
CA ASN A 275 28.66 17.45 33.78
C ASN A 275 29.62 16.29 33.44
N PHE A 276 30.01 15.46 34.42
CA PHE A 276 30.83 14.28 34.20
C PHE A 276 30.17 13.27 33.26
N VAL A 277 28.88 12.97 33.47
CA VAL A 277 28.15 12.04 32.65
C VAL A 277 28.02 12.57 31.22
N ALA A 278 27.72 13.86 31.03
CA ALA A 278 27.59 14.47 29.72
C ALA A 278 28.91 14.38 28.92
N HIS A 279 30.05 14.67 29.56
CA HIS A 279 31.33 14.52 28.91
C HIS A 279 31.67 13.05 28.62
N ALA A 280 31.28 12.11 29.49
CA ALA A 280 31.50 10.68 29.27
C ALA A 280 30.80 10.15 28.03
N VAL A 281 29.60 10.63 27.72
CA VAL A 281 28.76 10.13 26.60
C VAL A 281 28.83 11.00 25.35
N TYR A 282 29.61 12.06 25.32
CA TYR A 282 29.62 13.04 24.22
C TYR A 282 29.84 12.42 22.83
N TYR A 283 30.72 11.43 22.72
CA TYR A 283 31.02 10.74 21.46
C TYR A 283 30.19 9.46 21.26
N SER A 284 29.26 9.14 22.16
CA SER A 284 28.45 7.94 22.09
C SER A 284 27.20 8.18 21.24
N GLU A 285 26.83 7.17 20.43
CA GLU A 285 25.58 7.13 19.68
C GLU A 285 24.47 6.35 20.43
N GLN A 286 24.73 5.90 21.65
CA GLN A 286 23.75 5.15 22.44
C GLN A 286 22.58 6.03 22.90
N PRO A 287 21.38 5.45 23.10
CA PRO A 287 20.17 6.20 23.52
C PRO A 287 20.37 7.03 24.80
N VAL A 288 21.20 6.56 25.74
CA VAL A 288 21.54 7.30 26.98
C VAL A 288 22.25 8.62 26.71
N ALA A 289 23.07 8.68 25.66
CA ALA A 289 23.75 9.92 25.27
C ALA A 289 22.78 10.99 24.82
N ASN A 290 21.77 10.60 24.01
CA ASN A 290 20.70 11.50 23.57
C ASN A 290 19.87 12.02 24.75
N ALA A 291 19.55 11.15 25.70
CA ALA A 291 18.80 11.52 26.90
C ALA A 291 19.56 12.53 27.78
N ILE A 292 20.87 12.36 27.91
CA ILE A 292 21.75 13.26 28.70
C ILE A 292 21.95 14.58 27.96
N SER A 293 22.21 14.55 26.65
CA SER A 293 22.37 15.75 25.83
C SER A 293 21.13 16.64 25.83
N ALA A 294 19.95 16.06 25.96
CA ALA A 294 18.69 16.81 26.00
C ALA A 294 18.52 17.67 27.27
N ILE A 295 19.21 17.34 28.37
CA ILE A 295 19.14 18.08 29.64
C ILE A 295 20.42 18.85 29.99
N PHE A 296 21.52 18.64 29.23
CA PHE A 296 22.78 19.30 29.47
C PHE A 296 22.87 20.61 28.69
N ASP A 297 22.84 21.74 29.40
CA ASP A 297 22.81 23.10 28.83
C ASP A 297 24.13 23.87 29.10
N HIS A 298 25.25 23.17 29.02
CA HIS A 298 26.57 23.79 29.24
C HIS A 298 27.55 23.45 28.13
N ASP A 299 28.62 24.25 28.00
CA ASP A 299 29.66 24.03 27.01
C ASP A 299 30.51 22.79 27.35
N TYR A 300 30.77 21.96 26.33
CA TYR A 300 31.64 20.79 26.47
C TYR A 300 33.12 21.16 26.38
N LYS A 301 33.90 20.68 27.33
CA LYS A 301 35.37 20.78 27.32
C LYS A 301 35.95 19.50 26.70
N LEU A 302 36.09 19.48 25.38
CA LEU A 302 36.44 18.27 24.64
C LEU A 302 37.93 17.89 24.76
N ASP A 303 38.79 18.83 25.10
CA ASP A 303 40.23 18.65 25.29
C ASP A 303 40.57 17.73 26.47
N VAL A 304 39.68 17.58 27.44
CA VAL A 304 39.84 16.69 28.60
C VAL A 304 39.49 15.22 28.31
N ILE A 305 38.77 14.93 27.20
CA ILE A 305 38.30 13.59 26.83
C ILE A 305 39.39 12.89 26.01
N LYS A 306 39.87 11.72 26.47
CA LYS A 306 40.82 10.87 25.76
C LYS A 306 40.41 9.40 25.85
N ASP A 307 41.01 8.60 24.97
CA ASP A 307 40.87 7.12 24.95
C ASP A 307 39.42 6.64 24.96
N PHE A 308 38.53 7.37 24.27
CA PHE A 308 37.09 7.01 24.17
C PHE A 308 36.91 5.66 23.47
N ARG A 309 36.16 4.77 24.11
CA ARG A 309 35.77 3.47 23.57
C ARG A 309 34.33 3.22 23.88
N GLU A 310 33.53 3.01 22.83
CA GLU A 310 32.16 2.59 22.98
C GLU A 310 32.06 1.08 23.17
N ILE A 311 31.15 0.64 24.08
CA ILE A 311 30.85 -0.76 24.35
C ILE A 311 29.39 -0.96 23.92
N PRO A 312 29.17 -1.53 22.72
CA PRO A 312 27.85 -1.60 22.15
C PRO A 312 26.85 -2.26 23.10
N GLY A 313 25.76 -1.55 23.39
CA GLY A 313 24.66 -2.02 24.25
C GLY A 313 24.95 -1.98 25.77
N TYR A 314 26.13 -1.61 26.17
CA TYR A 314 26.51 -1.58 27.60
C TYR A 314 26.94 -0.20 28.12
N GLY A 315 27.57 0.64 27.31
CA GLY A 315 28.02 1.95 27.72
C GLY A 315 29.34 2.38 27.08
N VAL A 316 30.16 3.17 27.81
CA VAL A 316 31.39 3.74 27.30
C VAL A 316 32.52 3.65 28.32
N GLU A 317 33.75 3.58 27.81
CA GLU A 317 35.00 3.73 28.57
C GLU A 317 35.82 4.88 27.99
N LEU A 318 36.42 5.70 28.84
CA LEU A 318 37.21 6.84 28.43
C LEU A 318 38.15 7.30 29.57
N SER A 319 38.96 8.29 29.27
CA SER A 319 39.71 9.02 30.28
C SER A 319 39.32 10.50 30.28
N ILE A 320 38.98 11.06 31.42
CA ILE A 320 38.71 12.49 31.62
C ILE A 320 39.84 13.05 32.52
N ASP A 321 40.56 14.03 32.02
CA ASP A 321 41.74 14.60 32.70
C ASP A 321 42.78 13.54 33.16
N GLY A 322 42.95 12.46 32.39
CA GLY A 322 43.86 11.37 32.70
C GLY A 322 43.34 10.36 33.74
N ILE A 323 42.10 10.51 34.19
CA ILE A 323 41.45 9.60 35.13
C ILE A 323 40.51 8.66 34.32
N GLY A 324 40.67 7.35 34.51
CA GLY A 324 39.81 6.36 33.85
C GLY A 324 38.37 6.43 34.35
N VAL A 325 37.46 6.55 33.42
CA VAL A 325 36.01 6.63 33.65
C VAL A 325 35.30 5.54 32.83
N THR A 326 34.45 4.79 33.48
CA THR A 326 33.54 3.82 32.84
C THR A 326 32.11 4.22 33.15
N PHE A 327 31.28 4.43 32.12
CA PHE A 327 29.86 4.68 32.27
C PHE A 327 29.10 3.57 31.55
N ALA A 328 28.62 2.59 32.32
CA ALA A 328 28.08 1.37 31.75
C ALA A 328 26.99 0.72 32.63
N THR A 329 26.30 -0.24 32.04
CA THR A 329 25.29 -1.04 32.73
C THR A 329 25.93 -2.04 33.70
N LYS A 330 25.18 -2.46 34.71
CA LYS A 330 25.63 -3.39 35.76
C LYS A 330 26.28 -4.68 35.23
N PRO A 331 25.69 -5.40 34.23
CA PRO A 331 26.29 -6.63 33.71
C PRO A 331 27.70 -6.45 33.16
N TYR A 332 27.99 -5.33 32.50
CA TYR A 332 29.32 -5.04 32.00
C TYR A 332 30.30 -4.75 33.16
N LEU A 333 29.90 -3.91 34.12
CA LEU A 333 30.73 -3.56 35.26
C LEU A 333 31.09 -4.77 36.10
N GLU A 334 30.18 -5.70 36.32
CA GLU A 334 30.46 -6.97 37.00
C GLU A 334 31.44 -7.84 36.21
N SER A 335 31.38 -7.83 34.87
CA SER A 335 32.31 -8.57 34.02
C SER A 335 33.75 -8.08 34.11
N ILE A 336 33.94 -6.81 34.43
CA ILE A 336 35.29 -6.19 34.65
C ILE A 336 35.67 -6.15 36.13
N GLY A 337 34.89 -6.81 37.00
CA GLY A 337 35.20 -6.98 38.42
C GLY A 337 34.77 -5.83 39.33
N VAL A 338 33.94 -4.91 38.88
CA VAL A 338 33.36 -3.83 39.69
C VAL A 338 32.04 -4.29 40.28
N THR A 339 31.96 -4.40 41.61
CA THR A 339 30.75 -4.79 42.33
C THR A 339 29.85 -3.58 42.56
N ILE A 340 28.62 -3.65 42.05
CA ILE A 340 27.59 -2.63 42.26
C ILE A 340 26.58 -3.18 43.27
N SER A 341 26.56 -2.60 44.48
CA SER A 341 25.60 -2.91 45.52
C SER A 341 24.42 -1.94 45.41
N ASP A 342 23.52 -2.19 44.43
CA ASP A 342 22.30 -1.40 44.26
C ASP A 342 21.07 -2.26 44.37
N SER A 343 20.12 -1.81 45.19
CA SER A 343 18.77 -2.36 45.34
C SER A 343 17.79 -1.47 44.57
N ALA A 344 18.10 -1.17 43.28
CA ALA A 344 17.26 -0.28 42.50
C ALA A 344 15.84 -0.83 42.33
N SER A 345 14.88 -0.08 42.83
CA SER A 345 13.43 -0.31 42.63
C SER A 345 12.88 0.44 41.41
N GLU A 346 13.76 1.12 40.65
CA GLU A 346 13.34 1.97 39.53
C GLU A 346 13.21 1.13 38.25
N VAL A 347 12.09 1.29 37.56
CA VAL A 347 11.82 0.59 36.30
C VAL A 347 12.53 1.32 35.17
N GLY A 348 13.62 0.74 34.66
CA GLY A 348 14.40 1.33 33.58
C GLY A 348 15.80 0.72 33.45
N THR A 349 16.57 1.18 32.48
CA THR A 349 17.96 0.78 32.30
C THR A 349 18.87 1.67 33.12
N ALA A 350 19.56 1.10 34.09
CA ALA A 350 20.49 1.82 34.96
C ALA A 350 21.93 1.77 34.39
N TYR A 351 22.50 2.93 34.19
CA TYR A 351 23.92 3.14 33.87
C TYR A 351 24.64 3.69 35.09
N TYR A 352 25.77 3.12 35.40
CA TYR A 352 26.58 3.50 36.58
C TYR A 352 27.86 4.15 36.11
N MET A 353 28.17 5.28 36.71
CA MET A 353 29.47 5.92 36.53
C MET A 353 30.47 5.39 37.55
N VAL A 354 31.57 4.89 37.04
CA VAL A 354 32.69 4.38 37.81
C VAL A 354 33.94 5.22 37.47
N VAL A 355 34.55 5.83 38.45
CA VAL A 355 35.76 6.65 38.30
C VAL A 355 36.88 6.00 39.09
N ALA A 356 38.01 5.71 38.43
CA ALA A 356 39.15 5.02 39.04
C ALA A 356 38.76 3.75 39.81
N GLY A 357 37.81 2.96 39.26
CA GLY A 357 37.31 1.71 39.84
C GLY A 357 36.30 1.87 41.00
N ARG A 358 35.84 3.09 41.32
CA ARG A 358 34.86 3.36 42.37
C ARG A 358 33.57 3.86 41.79
N PRO A 359 32.40 3.27 42.16
CA PRO A 359 31.10 3.78 41.76
C PRO A 359 30.89 5.20 42.33
N MET A 360 30.47 6.12 41.48
CA MET A 360 30.23 7.53 41.82
C MET A 360 28.74 7.91 41.78
N GLY A 361 27.95 7.19 41.03
CA GLY A 361 26.49 7.46 40.89
C GLY A 361 25.90 6.65 39.77
N LYS A 362 24.59 6.81 39.59
CA LYS A 362 23.80 6.15 38.55
C LYS A 362 22.89 7.13 37.81
N VAL A 363 22.62 6.80 36.56
CA VAL A 363 21.59 7.41 35.73
C VAL A 363 20.66 6.30 35.30
N VAL A 364 19.37 6.46 35.56
CA VAL A 364 18.35 5.52 35.12
C VAL A 364 17.56 6.17 33.98
N ILE A 365 17.57 5.51 32.84
CA ILE A 365 16.77 5.93 31.69
C ILE A 365 15.63 4.96 31.49
N SER A 366 14.48 5.48 31.09
CA SER A 366 13.33 4.67 30.68
C SER A 366 12.71 5.29 29.45
N SER A 367 12.30 4.44 28.52
CA SER A 367 11.42 4.84 27.44
C SER A 367 9.99 4.71 27.96
N GLU A 368 9.23 5.78 27.90
CA GLU A 368 7.78 5.68 28.19
C GLU A 368 7.15 4.68 27.24
N VAL A 369 6.44 3.72 27.81
CA VAL A 369 5.66 2.76 27.01
C VAL A 369 4.41 3.45 26.52
N ASN A 370 4.15 3.36 25.24
CA ASN A 370 2.94 3.94 24.64
C ASN A 370 1.70 3.13 25.07
N GLN A 371 0.99 3.65 26.06
CA GLN A 371 -0.21 3.03 26.64
C GLN A 371 -1.36 2.92 25.62
N ASP A 372 -1.40 3.80 24.62
CA ASP A 372 -2.42 3.76 23.56
C ASP A 372 -2.33 2.50 22.69
N LEU A 373 -1.22 1.78 22.74
CA LEU A 373 -0.99 0.54 21.99
C LEU A 373 -1.25 -0.75 22.80
N GLU A 374 -1.70 -0.69 24.06
CA GLU A 374 -2.02 -1.88 24.86
C GLU A 374 -3.08 -2.77 24.19
N ALA A 375 -4.07 -2.15 23.53
CA ALA A 375 -5.12 -2.86 22.81
C ALA A 375 -4.70 -3.43 21.45
N LEU A 376 -3.55 -3.02 20.89
CA LEU A 376 -3.15 -3.35 19.52
C LEU A 376 -3.03 -4.87 19.29
N VAL A 377 -2.30 -5.57 20.15
CA VAL A 377 -2.05 -7.01 20.00
C VAL A 377 -3.33 -7.84 20.20
N PRO A 378 -4.16 -7.59 21.25
CA PRO A 378 -5.47 -8.22 21.39
C PRO A 378 -6.38 -7.97 20.17
N GLU A 379 -6.43 -6.75 19.66
CA GLU A 379 -7.24 -6.41 18.49
C GLU A 379 -6.75 -7.10 17.22
N LEU A 380 -5.43 -7.17 16.97
CA LEU A 380 -4.85 -7.91 15.85
C LEU A 380 -5.22 -9.40 15.91
N LYS A 381 -5.17 -10.00 17.10
CA LYS A 381 -5.62 -11.39 17.31
C LYS A 381 -7.10 -11.55 16.98
N SER A 382 -7.94 -10.58 17.34
CA SER A 382 -9.38 -10.61 17.05
C SER A 382 -9.72 -10.56 15.55
N VAL A 383 -8.84 -9.99 14.74
CA VAL A 383 -9.01 -9.91 13.27
C VAL A 383 -8.25 -11.03 12.52
N GLY A 384 -7.80 -12.06 13.24
CA GLY A 384 -7.22 -13.27 12.64
C GLY A 384 -5.69 -13.29 12.50
N VAL A 385 -4.97 -12.40 13.19
CA VAL A 385 -3.51 -12.53 13.35
C VAL A 385 -3.25 -13.54 14.45
N SER A 386 -2.68 -14.69 14.10
CA SER A 386 -2.48 -15.81 15.04
C SER A 386 -1.31 -15.57 16.00
N ARG A 387 -0.27 -14.86 15.55
CA ARG A 387 0.96 -14.63 16.30
C ARG A 387 1.40 -13.18 16.16
N CYS A 388 1.73 -12.54 17.30
CA CYS A 388 2.40 -11.26 17.35
C CYS A 388 3.76 -11.45 18.02
N VAL A 389 4.81 -10.97 17.37
CA VAL A 389 6.21 -11.13 17.76
C VAL A 389 6.81 -9.77 18.04
N LEU A 390 7.50 -9.63 19.16
CA LEU A 390 8.25 -8.42 19.51
C LEU A 390 9.75 -8.65 19.26
N LEU A 391 10.39 -7.73 18.57
CA LEU A 391 11.84 -7.66 18.41
C LEU A 391 12.38 -6.48 19.21
N SER A 392 13.46 -6.69 19.95
CA SER A 392 14.11 -5.63 20.74
C SER A 392 15.63 -5.75 20.71
N GLU A 393 16.32 -4.63 20.80
CA GLU A 393 17.76 -4.53 20.96
C GLU A 393 18.17 -4.65 22.44
N ASP A 394 17.24 -4.45 23.36
CA ASP A 394 17.47 -4.42 24.78
C ASP A 394 17.63 -5.80 25.43
N ALA A 395 17.98 -5.82 26.72
CA ALA A 395 18.19 -7.03 27.46
C ALA A 395 16.88 -7.81 27.70
N LYS A 396 17.00 -9.13 27.77
CA LYS A 396 15.85 -10.06 27.82
C LYS A 396 14.94 -9.82 29.03
N GLU A 397 15.52 -9.52 30.18
CA GLU A 397 14.78 -9.40 31.45
C GLU A 397 13.79 -8.23 31.43
N THR A 398 14.20 -7.10 30.84
CA THR A 398 13.36 -5.90 30.72
C THR A 398 12.24 -6.12 29.71
N GLU A 399 12.56 -6.79 28.60
CA GLU A 399 11.63 -6.98 27.48
C GLU A 399 10.56 -8.03 27.74
N GLN A 400 10.85 -9.01 28.60
CA GLN A 400 9.86 -10.05 28.92
C GLN A 400 8.63 -9.46 29.63
N GLN A 401 8.83 -8.54 30.56
CA GLN A 401 7.72 -7.86 31.24
C GLN A 401 6.86 -7.04 30.26
N LEU A 402 7.50 -6.31 29.35
CA LEU A 402 6.80 -5.56 28.32
C LEU A 402 5.99 -6.47 27.37
N ALA A 403 6.58 -7.55 26.91
CA ALA A 403 5.93 -8.49 26.01
C ALA A 403 4.72 -9.16 26.65
N GLU A 404 4.80 -9.51 27.93
CA GLU A 404 3.69 -10.07 28.72
C GLU A 404 2.57 -9.04 28.92
N MET A 405 2.92 -7.80 29.28
CA MET A 405 1.96 -6.70 29.48
C MET A 405 1.17 -6.41 28.19
N LEU A 406 1.84 -6.37 27.04
CA LEU A 406 1.25 -6.11 25.74
C LEU A 406 0.67 -7.35 25.05
N ASN A 407 0.68 -8.53 25.69
CA ASN A 407 0.13 -9.80 25.20
C ASN A 407 0.79 -10.33 23.91
N PHE A 408 2.09 -10.08 23.69
CA PHE A 408 2.84 -10.68 22.60
C PHE A 408 2.91 -12.22 22.75
N SER A 409 2.96 -12.92 21.61
CA SER A 409 3.05 -14.37 21.59
C SER A 409 4.48 -14.86 21.76
N GLU A 410 5.45 -14.10 21.25
CA GLU A 410 6.88 -14.39 21.25
C GLU A 410 7.67 -13.09 21.35
N MET A 411 8.88 -13.18 21.89
CA MET A 411 9.79 -12.06 22.03
C MET A 411 11.22 -12.50 21.72
N TYR A 412 11.95 -11.67 21.00
CA TYR A 412 13.38 -11.83 20.73
C TYR A 412 14.11 -10.58 21.20
N ALA A 413 15.01 -10.77 22.14
CA ALA A 413 15.85 -9.71 22.71
C ALA A 413 17.25 -9.68 22.10
N GLN A 414 17.99 -8.59 22.31
CA GLN A 414 19.36 -8.39 21.83
C GLN A 414 19.49 -8.67 20.32
N CYS A 415 18.58 -8.08 19.54
CA CYS A 415 18.52 -8.22 18.09
C CYS A 415 19.06 -6.95 17.43
N ASP A 416 20.25 -7.02 16.83
CA ASP A 416 20.70 -6.04 15.87
C ASP A 416 19.90 -6.13 14.55
N THR A 417 20.09 -5.20 13.65
CA THR A 417 19.34 -5.11 12.38
C THR A 417 19.48 -6.39 11.56
N GLU A 418 20.66 -7.00 11.49
CA GLU A 418 20.89 -8.21 10.69
C GLU A 418 20.15 -9.41 11.30
N LYS A 419 20.21 -9.55 12.62
CA LYS A 419 19.48 -10.61 13.34
C LYS A 419 17.97 -10.44 13.22
N LYS A 420 17.45 -9.19 13.26
CA LYS A 420 16.02 -8.91 13.02
C LYS A 420 15.58 -9.44 11.66
N LEU A 421 16.29 -9.10 10.58
CA LEU A 421 15.96 -9.55 9.22
C LEU A 421 16.05 -11.08 9.08
N ARG A 422 17.03 -11.71 9.74
CA ARG A 422 17.15 -13.17 9.75
C ARG A 422 15.97 -13.83 10.45
N ILE A 423 15.56 -13.32 11.61
CA ILE A 423 14.38 -13.84 12.33
C ILE A 423 13.12 -13.69 11.48
N ILE A 424 12.92 -12.54 10.82
CA ILE A 424 11.79 -12.31 9.92
C ILE A 424 11.78 -13.35 8.79
N SER A 425 12.93 -13.59 8.15
CA SER A 425 13.07 -14.59 7.10
C SER A 425 12.71 -16.01 7.60
N GLU A 426 13.16 -16.38 8.80
CA GLU A 426 12.80 -17.67 9.40
C GLU A 426 11.30 -17.77 9.70
N ILE A 427 10.67 -16.70 10.18
CA ILE A 427 9.22 -16.65 10.42
C ILE A 427 8.46 -16.81 9.11
N VAL A 428 8.86 -16.09 8.05
CA VAL A 428 8.25 -16.19 6.72
C VAL A 428 8.31 -17.61 6.18
N HIS A 429 9.47 -18.26 6.27
CA HIS A 429 9.62 -19.66 5.82
C HIS A 429 8.78 -20.67 6.59
N LYS A 430 8.50 -20.40 7.88
CA LYS A 430 7.70 -21.29 8.75
C LYS A 430 6.20 -20.99 8.68
N THR A 431 5.80 -19.84 8.12
CA THR A 431 4.42 -19.38 8.12
C THR A 431 3.74 -19.68 6.80
N LYS A 432 2.53 -20.22 6.84
CA LYS A 432 1.72 -20.48 5.62
C LYS A 432 0.98 -19.23 5.11
N GLY A 433 0.82 -18.20 5.96
CA GLY A 433 0.17 -16.93 5.61
C GLY A 433 1.18 -15.82 5.40
N ALA A 434 0.68 -14.63 5.12
CA ALA A 434 1.51 -13.45 5.00
C ALA A 434 2.05 -12.99 6.36
N VAL A 435 3.22 -12.36 6.35
CA VAL A 435 3.88 -11.78 7.53
C VAL A 435 3.91 -10.26 7.35
N LEU A 436 3.53 -9.54 8.40
CA LEU A 436 3.67 -8.08 8.52
C LEU A 436 4.92 -7.78 9.34
N PHE A 437 5.71 -6.82 8.89
CA PHE A 437 6.78 -6.23 9.68
C PHE A 437 6.57 -4.74 9.88
N VAL A 438 6.57 -4.28 11.13
CA VAL A 438 6.40 -2.87 11.50
C VAL A 438 7.67 -2.42 12.23
N TYR A 439 8.31 -1.36 11.75
CA TYR A 439 9.57 -0.85 12.28
C TYR A 439 9.67 0.68 12.17
N SER A 440 10.52 1.30 12.97
CA SER A 440 10.77 2.75 12.91
C SER A 440 12.10 3.05 12.20
N ASN A 441 13.22 2.61 12.76
CA ASN A 441 14.57 2.93 12.29
C ASN A 441 15.44 1.69 12.04
N GLY A 442 16.63 1.90 11.47
CA GLY A 442 17.71 0.90 11.38
C GLY A 442 17.59 -0.11 10.24
N VAL A 443 16.49 -0.15 9.48
CA VAL A 443 16.32 -1.06 8.36
C VAL A 443 16.37 -0.28 7.04
N GLU A 444 17.45 -0.50 6.26
CA GLU A 444 17.70 0.21 4.99
C GLU A 444 17.43 -0.66 3.75
N GLN A 445 16.76 -1.80 3.91
CA GLN A 445 16.41 -2.71 2.82
C GLN A 445 15.05 -3.34 3.08
N HIS A 446 14.39 -3.81 2.01
CA HIS A 446 13.16 -4.60 2.18
C HIS A 446 13.44 -5.86 2.99
N SER A 447 12.53 -6.17 3.91
CA SER A 447 12.52 -7.45 4.60
C SER A 447 11.97 -8.55 3.67
N SER A 448 11.95 -9.79 4.14
CA SER A 448 11.26 -10.89 3.45
C SER A 448 9.76 -10.98 3.82
N ALA A 449 9.25 -10.06 4.63
CA ALA A 449 7.82 -9.99 4.95
C ALA A 449 6.98 -9.67 3.70
N ALA A 450 5.70 -10.00 3.76
CA ALA A 450 4.77 -9.67 2.68
C ALA A 450 4.37 -8.20 2.67
N VAL A 451 4.46 -7.52 3.83
CA VAL A 451 4.19 -6.09 3.98
C VAL A 451 5.17 -5.51 5.00
N ASP A 452 5.89 -4.50 4.59
CA ASP A 452 6.79 -3.70 5.42
C ASP A 452 6.17 -2.33 5.71
N ILE A 453 5.89 -2.01 6.97
CA ILE A 453 5.34 -0.72 7.40
C ILE A 453 6.37 0.02 8.23
N ARG A 454 6.73 1.23 7.81
CA ARG A 454 7.64 2.10 8.55
C ARG A 454 6.90 3.19 9.32
N VAL A 455 7.30 3.39 10.56
CA VAL A 455 6.73 4.38 11.46
C VAL A 455 7.58 5.65 11.44
N ASN A 456 6.93 6.81 11.28
CA ASN A 456 7.50 8.16 11.47
C ASN A 456 8.74 8.53 10.63
N ASN A 457 9.05 7.86 9.52
CA ASN A 457 10.23 8.20 8.74
C ASN A 457 10.02 7.99 7.24
N ARG A 458 10.80 8.71 6.40
CA ARG A 458 10.82 8.52 4.95
C ARG A 458 11.52 7.21 4.64
N ALA A 459 10.79 6.25 4.11
CA ALA A 459 11.36 4.97 3.73
C ALA A 459 11.47 4.83 2.22
N LYS A 460 12.66 4.47 1.77
CA LYS A 460 12.91 4.06 0.39
C LYS A 460 12.50 2.59 0.15
N TYR A 461 12.29 1.83 1.22
CA TYR A 461 12.16 0.37 1.20
C TYR A 461 10.97 -0.15 2.04
N ALA A 462 9.89 0.62 2.17
CA ALA A 462 8.68 0.17 2.85
C ALA A 462 7.48 0.19 1.89
N ASP A 463 6.55 -0.74 2.07
CA ASP A 463 5.28 -0.80 1.34
C ASP A 463 4.28 0.25 1.82
N ALA A 464 4.40 0.64 3.09
CA ALA A 464 3.57 1.68 3.68
C ALA A 464 4.33 2.48 4.74
N ILE A 465 3.81 3.68 4.99
CA ILE A 465 4.28 4.59 6.04
C ILE A 465 3.12 4.88 6.96
N THR A 466 3.38 4.92 8.28
CA THR A 466 2.38 5.25 9.28
C THR A 466 2.89 6.31 10.25
N LEU A 467 1.98 7.09 10.81
CA LEU A 467 2.27 7.95 11.95
C LEU A 467 2.33 7.10 13.23
N PRO A 468 3.11 7.49 14.25
CA PRO A 468 3.19 6.76 15.52
C PRO A 468 1.80 6.54 16.15
N ASP A 469 0.98 7.58 16.18
CA ASP A 469 -0.39 7.53 16.73
C ASP A 469 -1.35 6.66 15.90
N ALA A 470 -1.00 6.35 14.66
CA ALA A 470 -1.83 5.56 13.76
C ALA A 470 -1.46 4.06 13.74
N VAL A 471 -0.40 3.64 14.44
CA VAL A 471 -0.03 2.22 14.55
C VAL A 471 -1.17 1.40 15.15
N GLY A 472 -1.91 1.96 16.11
CA GLY A 472 -3.11 1.36 16.69
C GLY A 472 -4.24 1.09 15.67
N GLN A 473 -4.19 1.65 14.46
CA GLN A 473 -5.18 1.44 13.40
C GLN A 473 -4.89 0.20 12.53
N LEU A 474 -3.78 -0.50 12.71
CA LEU A 474 -3.42 -1.68 11.91
C LEU A 474 -4.50 -2.79 11.89
N PRO A 475 -5.20 -3.11 13.00
CA PRO A 475 -6.33 -4.04 12.97
C PRO A 475 -7.46 -3.56 12.06
N PHE A 476 -7.73 -2.27 12.04
CA PHE A 476 -8.72 -1.67 11.15
C PHE A 476 -8.29 -1.73 9.68
N ILE A 477 -7.01 -1.47 9.39
CA ILE A 477 -6.44 -1.60 8.03
C ILE A 477 -6.60 -3.03 7.50
N LYS A 478 -6.34 -4.04 8.34
CA LYS A 478 -6.56 -5.44 7.97
C LYS A 478 -8.03 -5.72 7.62
N ARG A 479 -8.99 -5.14 8.37
CA ARG A 479 -10.42 -5.25 8.03
C ARG A 479 -10.76 -4.57 6.71
N ILE A 480 -10.21 -3.39 6.42
CA ILE A 480 -10.37 -2.71 5.13
C ILE A 480 -9.87 -3.60 3.99
N ALA A 481 -8.66 -4.14 4.12
CA ALA A 481 -8.05 -5.01 3.11
C ALA A 481 -8.91 -6.26 2.84
N ALA A 482 -9.37 -6.93 3.90
CA ALA A 482 -10.25 -8.09 3.79
C ALA A 482 -11.58 -7.72 3.11
N ARG A 483 -12.20 -6.60 3.48
CA ARG A 483 -13.45 -6.13 2.89
C ARG A 483 -13.30 -5.70 1.43
N MET A 484 -12.21 -5.04 1.09
CA MET A 484 -11.86 -4.69 -0.29
C MET A 484 -11.78 -5.94 -1.17
N ARG A 485 -11.07 -6.96 -0.72
CA ARG A 485 -10.93 -8.26 -1.42
C ARG A 485 -12.27 -8.98 -1.56
N GLU A 486 -13.08 -9.03 -0.51
CA GLU A 486 -14.41 -9.63 -0.53
C GLU A 486 -15.31 -8.97 -1.58
N ILE A 487 -15.34 -7.65 -1.64
CA ILE A 487 -16.10 -6.89 -2.63
C ILE A 487 -15.59 -7.14 -4.06
N CYS A 488 -14.28 -7.26 -4.26
CA CYS A 488 -13.73 -7.63 -5.56
C CYS A 488 -14.23 -9.02 -6.01
N ILE A 489 -14.28 -9.99 -5.10
CA ILE A 489 -14.79 -11.34 -5.38
C ILE A 489 -16.30 -11.32 -5.63
N GLU A 490 -17.08 -10.59 -4.81
CA GLU A 490 -18.53 -10.41 -5.01
C GLU A 490 -18.81 -9.82 -6.40
N ASN A 491 -18.10 -8.76 -6.78
CA ASN A 491 -18.25 -8.12 -8.10
C ASN A 491 -17.89 -9.08 -9.25
N ALA A 492 -16.77 -9.80 -9.12
CA ALA A 492 -16.35 -10.76 -10.13
C ALA A 492 -17.39 -11.89 -10.33
N LEU A 493 -17.92 -12.43 -9.24
CA LEU A 493 -18.94 -13.47 -9.27
C LEU A 493 -20.25 -12.96 -9.87
N PHE A 494 -20.71 -11.76 -9.46
CA PHE A 494 -21.91 -11.12 -10.02
C PHE A 494 -21.77 -10.94 -11.53
N VAL A 495 -20.67 -10.34 -11.98
CA VAL A 495 -20.41 -10.12 -13.41
C VAL A 495 -20.34 -11.44 -14.17
N PHE A 496 -19.68 -12.46 -13.61
CA PHE A 496 -19.60 -13.79 -14.22
C PHE A 496 -20.99 -14.41 -14.44
N ILE A 497 -21.87 -14.35 -13.43
CA ILE A 497 -23.25 -14.85 -13.54
C ILE A 497 -24.01 -14.10 -14.64
N VAL A 498 -23.96 -12.77 -14.65
CA VAL A 498 -24.62 -11.94 -15.68
C VAL A 498 -24.14 -12.34 -17.07
N LYS A 499 -22.82 -12.51 -17.27
CA LYS A 499 -22.26 -12.90 -18.56
C LYS A 499 -22.68 -14.31 -19.00
N CYS A 500 -22.71 -15.28 -18.08
CA CYS A 500 -23.20 -16.62 -18.39
C CYS A 500 -24.66 -16.58 -18.88
N VAL A 501 -25.52 -15.79 -18.24
CA VAL A 501 -26.91 -15.62 -18.65
C VAL A 501 -26.99 -14.96 -20.03
N LEU A 502 -26.23 -13.90 -20.28
CA LEU A 502 -26.24 -13.21 -21.58
C LEU A 502 -25.71 -14.10 -22.71
N ILE A 503 -24.66 -14.87 -22.50
CA ILE A 503 -24.13 -15.83 -23.47
C ILE A 503 -25.19 -16.90 -23.78
N PHE A 504 -25.85 -17.45 -22.76
CA PHE A 504 -26.93 -18.41 -22.94
C PHE A 504 -28.08 -17.83 -23.76
N LEU A 505 -28.55 -16.63 -23.41
CA LEU A 505 -29.60 -15.93 -24.17
C LEU A 505 -29.17 -15.62 -25.61
N SER A 506 -27.90 -15.34 -25.87
CA SER A 506 -27.36 -15.11 -27.21
C SER A 506 -27.38 -16.38 -28.05
N ILE A 507 -27.00 -17.53 -27.46
CA ILE A 507 -27.02 -18.85 -28.15
C ILE A 507 -28.43 -19.20 -28.62
N ILE A 508 -29.43 -19.03 -27.76
CA ILE A 508 -30.84 -19.35 -28.10
C ILE A 508 -31.51 -18.24 -28.93
N GLY A 509 -30.89 -17.08 -29.11
CA GLY A 509 -31.35 -16.00 -29.97
C GLY A 509 -32.30 -14.98 -29.32
N TYR A 510 -32.43 -14.98 -28.01
CA TYR A 510 -33.22 -13.99 -27.25
C TYR A 510 -32.45 -12.73 -26.86
N CYS A 511 -31.13 -12.67 -27.13
CA CYS A 511 -30.31 -11.52 -26.86
C CYS A 511 -29.92 -10.82 -28.16
N ASN A 512 -30.22 -9.55 -28.29
CA ASN A 512 -29.67 -8.69 -29.34
C ASN A 512 -28.44 -7.92 -28.82
N LEU A 513 -27.67 -7.35 -29.73
CA LEU A 513 -26.39 -6.68 -29.38
C LEU A 513 -26.63 -5.47 -28.47
N TRP A 514 -27.67 -4.68 -28.68
CA TRP A 514 -28.06 -3.55 -27.85
C TRP A 514 -28.36 -3.96 -26.41
N PHE A 515 -29.14 -5.03 -26.24
CA PHE A 515 -29.46 -5.56 -24.92
C PHE A 515 -28.21 -6.05 -24.19
N ALA A 516 -27.32 -6.77 -24.90
CA ALA A 516 -26.05 -7.24 -24.35
C ALA A 516 -25.17 -6.08 -23.88
N ILE A 517 -24.96 -5.05 -24.71
CA ILE A 517 -24.17 -3.86 -24.40
C ILE A 517 -24.75 -3.14 -23.19
N PHE A 518 -26.07 -2.92 -23.16
CA PHE A 518 -26.70 -2.19 -22.06
C PHE A 518 -26.59 -2.92 -20.72
N ILE A 519 -26.81 -4.23 -20.71
CA ILE A 519 -26.71 -5.03 -19.48
C ILE A 519 -25.25 -5.14 -19.00
N ASP A 520 -24.28 -5.33 -19.91
CA ASP A 520 -22.86 -5.38 -19.53
C ASP A 520 -22.39 -4.05 -18.93
N PHE A 521 -22.80 -2.93 -19.52
CA PHE A 521 -22.53 -1.60 -18.98
C PHE A 521 -23.21 -1.38 -17.62
N ALA A 522 -24.49 -1.77 -17.47
CA ALA A 522 -25.19 -1.68 -16.20
C ALA A 522 -24.53 -2.53 -15.11
N ALA A 523 -24.04 -3.72 -15.46
CA ALA A 523 -23.28 -4.56 -14.54
C ALA A 523 -21.95 -3.92 -14.11
N ALA A 524 -21.26 -3.23 -15.04
CA ALA A 524 -20.04 -2.48 -14.72
C ALA A 524 -20.33 -1.34 -13.73
N VAL A 525 -21.38 -0.55 -14.00
CA VAL A 525 -21.80 0.55 -13.09
C VAL A 525 -22.19 0.00 -11.72
N ALA A 526 -22.99 -1.07 -11.67
CA ALA A 526 -23.39 -1.70 -10.41
C ALA A 526 -22.17 -2.20 -9.62
N SER A 527 -21.19 -2.81 -10.29
CA SER A 527 -19.94 -3.26 -9.65
C SER A 527 -19.11 -2.10 -9.09
N VAL A 528 -19.01 -0.98 -9.82
CA VAL A 528 -18.32 0.24 -9.33
C VAL A 528 -19.07 0.83 -8.12
N LEU A 529 -20.39 0.92 -8.18
CA LEU A 529 -21.19 1.41 -7.04
C LEU A 529 -21.03 0.49 -5.80
N ASN A 530 -20.91 -0.82 -6.01
CA ASN A 530 -20.68 -1.76 -4.91
C ASN A 530 -19.34 -1.52 -4.21
N THR A 531 -18.31 -0.97 -4.90
CA THR A 531 -17.01 -0.65 -4.27
C THR A 531 -17.12 0.41 -3.17
N ILE A 532 -18.16 1.25 -3.19
CA ILE A 532 -18.42 2.23 -2.13
C ILE A 532 -18.60 1.53 -0.76
N ARG A 533 -19.03 0.28 -0.75
CA ARG A 533 -19.19 -0.51 0.49
C ARG A 533 -17.87 -0.75 1.23
N VAL A 534 -16.72 -0.58 0.60
CA VAL A 534 -15.43 -0.57 1.29
C VAL A 534 -15.39 0.52 2.36
N THR A 535 -16.03 1.67 2.12
CA THR A 535 -16.09 2.79 3.07
C THR A 535 -16.99 2.50 4.28
N SER A 536 -17.89 1.53 4.19
CA SER A 536 -18.86 1.23 5.26
C SER A 536 -18.20 0.72 6.56
N GLU A 537 -17.04 0.09 6.46
CA GLU A 537 -16.26 -0.33 7.63
C GLU A 537 -15.72 0.87 8.41
N SER A 538 -15.28 1.92 7.72
CA SER A 538 -14.85 3.18 8.34
C SER A 538 -15.96 3.82 9.18
N ILE A 539 -17.18 3.82 8.69
CA ILE A 539 -18.33 4.38 9.41
C ILE A 539 -18.65 3.54 10.65
N ARG A 540 -18.62 2.21 10.55
CA ARG A 540 -18.90 1.31 11.69
C ARG A 540 -17.83 1.38 12.76
N SER A 541 -16.56 1.48 12.41
CA SER A 541 -15.46 1.60 13.39
C SER A 541 -15.50 2.93 14.13
N ASN A 542 -15.74 4.05 13.43
CA ASN A 542 -15.90 5.37 14.03
C ASN A 542 -17.10 5.44 14.99
N LEU A 543 -18.19 4.75 14.66
CA LEU A 543 -19.35 4.65 15.57
C LEU A 543 -19.02 3.85 16.84
N ARG A 544 -18.28 2.73 16.71
CA ARG A 544 -17.85 1.92 17.87
C ARG A 544 -16.89 2.71 18.76
N TYR A 545 -15.92 3.41 18.18
CA TYR A 545 -14.97 4.25 18.91
C TYR A 545 -15.67 5.39 19.67
N LYS A 546 -16.68 6.04 19.07
CA LYS A 546 -17.47 7.09 19.73
C LYS A 546 -18.42 6.56 20.80
N MET A 547 -18.87 5.31 20.70
CA MET A 547 -19.74 4.68 21.71
C MET A 547 -18.95 4.02 22.84
N GLY A 548 -17.66 3.79 22.68
CA GLY A 548 -16.76 3.26 23.70
C GLY A 548 -16.02 4.33 24.52
N LYS A 549 -16.19 5.61 24.15
CA LYS A 549 -15.81 6.78 24.95
C LYS A 549 -17.06 7.39 25.57
#